data_be78aa22461b6aca0d6bba1cf5bd0d8d
#
_entry.id   be78aa22461b6aca0d6bba1cf5bd0d8d
#
_cell.length_a   1.000
_cell.length_b   1.000
_cell.length_c   1.000
_cell.angle_alpha   90.00
_cell.angle_beta   90.00
_cell.angle_gamma   90.00
#
_symmetry.space_group_name_H-M   'P 1'
#
loop_
_entity.id
_entity.type
_entity.pdbx_description
1 polymer ?
#
loop_
_entity_poly.entity_id
_entity_poly.type
_entity_poly.pdbx_seq_one_letter_code
_entity_poly.pdbx_strand_id
1 'polypeptide(L)'
;MPTIDHLGIAVKSIATARGFYEALGLTVVQEEEVEEEKVKTAMIPVGESRIELLEPTSDDSPVGRFLAKRGEGLHHVALHVDDISGTLEEMKARGVRLVSEELQVGAGGHLYFFVHPSAAGGVLVEICQDAIADV
;
A
#
# COMPACT_ATOMS: atom_id res chain seq x y z
N MET A 1 -0.21 6.40 -18.17
CA MET A 1 -1.48 5.83 -17.67
C MET A 1 -1.25 5.14 -16.33
N PRO A 2 -2.04 5.44 -15.31
CA PRO A 2 -1.90 4.77 -14.02
C PRO A 2 -2.16 3.27 -14.14
N THR A 3 -1.43 2.48 -13.35
CA THR A 3 -1.59 1.04 -13.27
C THR A 3 -1.73 0.65 -11.80
N ILE A 4 -2.30 -0.52 -11.53
CA ILE A 4 -2.37 -1.01 -10.15
C ILE A 4 -0.99 -1.57 -9.80
N ASP A 5 -0.34 -0.94 -8.81
CA ASP A 5 0.96 -1.42 -8.32
C ASP A 5 0.75 -2.61 -7.37
N HIS A 6 -0.08 -2.43 -6.36
CA HIS A 6 -0.42 -3.50 -5.43
C HIS A 6 -1.72 -3.23 -4.69
N LEU A 7 -2.25 -4.29 -4.08
CA LEU A 7 -3.39 -4.23 -3.16
C LEU A 7 -2.87 -4.62 -1.78
N GLY A 8 -3.07 -3.77 -0.79
CA GLY A 8 -2.70 -4.05 0.59
C GLY A 8 -3.86 -4.69 1.34
N ILE A 9 -3.65 -5.87 1.87
CA ILE A 9 -4.67 -6.64 2.60
C ILE A 9 -4.23 -6.79 4.05
N ALA A 10 -5.02 -6.27 4.97
CA ALA A 10 -4.77 -6.41 6.41
C ALA A 10 -5.22 -7.79 6.87
N VAL A 11 -4.31 -8.53 7.50
CA VAL A 11 -4.56 -9.88 7.99
C VAL A 11 -4.07 -10.03 9.43
N LYS A 12 -4.67 -10.95 10.17
CA LYS A 12 -4.25 -11.25 11.54
C LYS A 12 -2.96 -12.06 11.55
N SER A 13 -2.74 -12.88 10.52
CA SER A 13 -1.58 -13.74 10.41
C SER A 13 -1.21 -13.96 8.95
N ILE A 14 -0.01 -13.54 8.57
CA ILE A 14 0.52 -13.81 7.23
C ILE A 14 0.68 -15.33 7.03
N ALA A 15 1.16 -16.03 8.05
CA ALA A 15 1.35 -17.48 7.95
C ALA A 15 0.06 -18.22 7.58
N THR A 16 -1.07 -17.76 8.09
CA THR A 16 -2.38 -18.33 7.77
C THR A 16 -2.90 -17.83 6.42
N ALA A 17 -2.83 -16.50 6.20
CA ALA A 17 -3.41 -15.90 5.02
C ALA A 17 -2.73 -16.31 3.71
N ARG A 18 -1.42 -16.52 3.74
CA ARG A 18 -0.66 -16.89 2.53
C ARG A 18 -1.09 -18.23 1.94
N GLY A 19 -1.65 -19.12 2.76
CA GLY A 19 -2.07 -20.45 2.32
C GLY A 19 -3.06 -20.43 1.16
N PHE A 20 -4.00 -19.49 1.18
CA PHE A 20 -4.95 -19.34 0.08
C PHE A 20 -4.25 -18.99 -1.23
N TYR A 21 -3.33 -18.04 -1.19
CA TYR A 21 -2.60 -17.60 -2.39
C TYR A 21 -1.66 -18.67 -2.91
N GLU A 22 -1.01 -19.40 -2.01
CA GLU A 22 -0.15 -20.51 -2.38
C GLU A 22 -0.94 -21.64 -3.04
N ALA A 23 -2.19 -21.87 -2.60
CA ALA A 23 -3.09 -22.85 -3.21
C ALA A 23 -3.44 -22.49 -4.65
N LEU A 24 -3.39 -21.19 -5.03
CA LEU A 24 -3.56 -20.74 -6.40
C LEU A 24 -2.30 -20.90 -7.24
N GLY A 25 -1.19 -21.33 -6.66
CA GLY A 25 0.08 -21.41 -7.35
C GLY A 25 0.92 -20.14 -7.25
N LEU A 26 0.50 -19.17 -6.43
CA LEU A 26 1.24 -17.94 -6.22
C LEU A 26 2.32 -18.13 -5.16
N THR A 27 3.35 -17.30 -5.18
CA THR A 27 4.50 -17.44 -4.30
C THR A 27 4.79 -16.14 -3.57
N VAL A 28 5.04 -16.22 -2.27
CA VAL A 28 5.56 -15.08 -1.50
C VAL A 28 7.03 -14.90 -1.88
N VAL A 29 7.38 -13.73 -2.41
CA VAL A 29 8.74 -13.45 -2.88
C VAL A 29 9.54 -12.58 -1.93
N GLN A 30 8.88 -11.90 -0.99
CA GLN A 30 9.53 -11.03 -0.05
C GLN A 30 8.71 -10.92 1.22
N GLU A 31 9.38 -11.03 2.36
CA GLU A 31 8.79 -10.77 3.67
C GLU A 31 9.68 -9.78 4.39
N GLU A 32 9.07 -8.78 5.00
CA GLU A 32 9.77 -7.69 5.67
C GLU A 32 9.05 -7.31 6.96
N GLU A 33 9.82 -6.81 7.94
CA GLU A 33 9.23 -6.15 9.08
C GLU A 33 9.62 -4.68 9.01
N VAL A 34 8.61 -3.80 8.99
CA VAL A 34 8.79 -2.35 8.97
C VAL A 34 8.55 -1.86 10.39
N GLU A 35 9.62 -1.72 11.15
CA GLU A 35 9.55 -1.43 12.59
C GLU A 35 8.88 -0.09 12.89
N GLU A 36 9.16 0.94 12.10
CA GLU A 36 8.59 2.28 12.29
C GLU A 36 7.07 2.28 12.16
N GLU A 37 6.53 1.40 11.33
CA GLU A 37 5.08 1.29 11.11
C GLU A 37 4.47 0.14 11.89
N LYS A 38 5.29 -0.63 12.58
CA LYS A 38 4.88 -1.78 13.40
C LYS A 38 4.04 -2.78 12.60
N VAL A 39 4.58 -3.15 11.44
CA VAL A 39 3.90 -4.06 10.51
C VAL A 39 4.89 -5.04 9.89
N LYS A 40 4.43 -6.28 9.69
CA LYS A 40 5.11 -7.25 8.83
C LYS A 40 4.40 -7.28 7.49
N THR A 41 5.15 -7.40 6.43
CA THR A 41 4.59 -7.45 5.07
C THR A 41 5.05 -8.70 4.35
N ALA A 42 4.18 -9.22 3.48
CA ALA A 42 4.51 -10.32 2.58
C ALA A 42 4.03 -9.96 1.18
N MET A 43 4.92 -9.99 0.23
CA MET A 43 4.63 -9.58 -1.14
C MET A 43 4.43 -10.79 -2.04
N ILE A 44 3.31 -10.81 -2.76
CA ILE A 44 2.90 -11.89 -3.64
C ILE A 44 2.65 -11.33 -5.03
N PRO A 45 3.54 -11.57 -6.01
CA PRO A 45 3.28 -11.13 -7.39
C PRO A 45 2.06 -11.81 -7.99
N VAL A 46 1.23 -11.03 -8.69
CA VAL A 46 0.05 -11.51 -9.39
C VAL A 46 0.03 -10.83 -10.77
N GLY A 47 0.55 -11.49 -11.79
CA GLY A 47 0.72 -10.86 -13.09
C GLY A 47 1.63 -9.64 -12.98
N GLU A 48 1.16 -8.50 -13.47
CA GLU A 48 1.92 -7.25 -13.41
C GLU A 48 1.69 -6.47 -12.12
N SER A 49 0.78 -6.95 -11.28
CA SER A 49 0.47 -6.33 -9.99
C SER A 49 0.95 -7.22 -8.85
N ARG A 50 0.69 -6.82 -7.62
CA ARG A 50 1.09 -7.57 -6.44
C ARG A 50 0.02 -7.48 -5.37
N ILE A 51 -0.03 -8.50 -4.52
CA ILE A 51 -0.80 -8.44 -3.29
C ILE A 51 0.21 -8.33 -2.15
N GLU A 52 -0.01 -7.37 -1.26
CA GLU A 52 0.80 -7.17 -0.08
C GLU A 52 -0.03 -7.54 1.15
N LEU A 53 0.36 -8.59 1.86
CA LEU A 53 -0.28 -8.95 3.11
C LEU A 53 0.36 -8.15 4.24
N LEU A 54 -0.46 -7.58 5.12
CA LEU A 54 -0.03 -6.70 6.20
C LEU A 54 -0.47 -7.29 7.53
N GLU A 55 0.49 -7.65 8.38
CA GLU A 55 0.22 -8.17 9.71
C GLU A 55 0.80 -7.21 10.74
N PRO A 56 -0.03 -6.65 11.66
CA PRO A 56 0.49 -5.72 12.65
C PRO A 56 1.37 -6.42 13.67
N THR A 57 2.43 -5.74 14.11
CA THR A 57 3.27 -6.22 15.21
C THR A 57 2.83 -5.63 16.56
N SER A 58 1.86 -4.71 16.51
CA SER A 58 1.31 -4.04 17.70
C SER A 58 -0.13 -3.62 17.42
N ASP A 59 -0.98 -3.71 18.44
CA ASP A 59 -2.39 -3.32 18.32
C ASP A 59 -2.57 -1.82 18.09
N ASP A 60 -1.60 -1.00 18.48
CA ASP A 60 -1.66 0.45 18.29
C ASP A 60 -1.07 0.91 16.95
N SER A 61 -0.63 -0.02 16.10
CA SER A 61 -0.17 0.31 14.75
C SER A 61 -1.36 0.69 13.85
N PRO A 62 -1.11 1.38 12.73
CA PRO A 62 -2.19 1.69 11.78
C PRO A 62 -2.95 0.45 11.31
N VAL A 63 -2.26 -0.64 10.99
CA VAL A 63 -2.90 -1.89 10.56
C VAL A 63 -3.62 -2.55 11.72
N GLY A 64 -3.04 -2.51 12.93
CA GLY A 64 -3.68 -3.04 14.13
C GLY A 64 -5.00 -2.34 14.42
N ARG A 65 -5.02 -1.01 14.33
CA ARG A 65 -6.24 -0.22 14.51
C ARG A 65 -7.28 -0.52 13.42
N PHE A 66 -6.81 -0.72 12.18
CA PHE A 66 -7.70 -1.10 11.08
C PHE A 66 -8.39 -2.44 11.37
N LEU A 67 -7.62 -3.45 11.78
CA LEU A 67 -8.15 -4.77 12.11
C LEU A 67 -9.16 -4.72 13.25
N ALA A 68 -8.85 -3.94 14.30
CA ALA A 68 -9.75 -3.80 15.45
C ALA A 68 -11.08 -3.15 15.05
N LYS A 69 -11.06 -2.23 14.11
CA LYS A 69 -12.23 -1.45 13.70
C LYS A 69 -13.02 -2.12 12.56
N ARG A 70 -12.35 -2.75 11.62
CA ARG A 70 -12.96 -3.28 10.39
C ARG A 70 -12.78 -4.78 10.18
N GLY A 71 -11.89 -5.43 10.93
CA GLY A 71 -11.52 -6.81 10.68
C GLY A 71 -10.58 -6.96 9.49
N GLU A 72 -10.33 -8.18 9.07
CA GLU A 72 -9.47 -8.46 7.91
C GLU A 72 -10.11 -7.97 6.62
N GLY A 73 -9.29 -7.49 5.70
CA GLY A 73 -9.75 -7.06 4.40
C GLY A 73 -8.83 -6.05 3.73
N LEU A 74 -9.34 -5.45 2.66
CA LEU A 74 -8.60 -4.48 1.86
C LEU A 74 -8.26 -3.26 2.70
N HIS A 75 -6.96 -3.00 2.86
CA HIS A 75 -6.46 -1.85 3.60
C HIS A 75 -6.21 -0.66 2.67
N HIS A 76 -5.56 -0.90 1.54
CA HIS A 76 -5.32 0.16 0.56
C HIS A 76 -5.11 -0.40 -0.84
N VAL A 77 -5.26 0.49 -1.82
CA VAL A 77 -4.94 0.24 -3.23
C VAL A 77 -3.82 1.18 -3.61
N ALA A 78 -2.74 0.65 -4.18
CA ALA A 78 -1.63 1.48 -4.65
C ALA A 78 -1.68 1.57 -6.17
N LEU A 79 -1.68 2.80 -6.68
CA LEU A 79 -1.69 3.10 -8.10
C LEU A 79 -0.35 3.71 -8.49
N HIS A 80 0.29 3.11 -9.48
CA HIS A 80 1.55 3.59 -10.03
C HIS A 80 1.29 4.66 -11.09
N VAL A 81 2.03 5.76 -11.01
CA VAL A 81 1.96 6.85 -12.00
C VAL A 81 3.36 7.17 -12.51
N ASP A 82 3.43 7.83 -13.67
CA ASP A 82 4.71 8.16 -14.31
C ASP A 82 5.27 9.50 -13.83
N ASP A 83 4.40 10.42 -13.38
CA ASP A 83 4.78 11.75 -12.91
C ASP A 83 4.03 12.06 -11.62
N ILE A 84 4.60 11.63 -10.51
CA ILE A 84 3.93 11.76 -9.22
C ILE A 84 3.84 13.21 -8.75
N SER A 85 4.85 14.03 -9.05
CA SER A 85 4.81 15.46 -8.69
C SER A 85 3.68 16.18 -9.40
N GLY A 86 3.53 15.91 -10.69
CA GLY A 86 2.43 16.48 -11.49
C GLY A 86 1.07 15.96 -11.01
N THR A 87 0.99 14.68 -10.67
CA THR A 87 -0.24 14.07 -10.14
C THR A 87 -0.65 14.73 -8.82
N LEU A 88 0.32 14.94 -7.91
CA LEU A 88 0.05 15.59 -6.62
C LEU A 88 -0.49 17.01 -6.84
N GLU A 89 0.15 17.80 -7.71
CA GLU A 89 -0.29 19.16 -8.01
C GLU A 89 -1.70 19.19 -8.61
N GLU A 90 -2.01 18.25 -9.50
CA GLU A 90 -3.34 18.13 -10.11
C GLU A 90 -4.40 17.78 -9.05
N MET A 91 -4.08 16.87 -8.13
CA MET A 91 -4.99 16.52 -7.04
C MET A 91 -5.28 17.73 -6.16
N LYS A 92 -4.24 18.48 -5.80
CA LYS A 92 -4.39 19.71 -5.01
C LYS A 92 -5.25 20.73 -5.76
N ALA A 93 -5.00 20.93 -7.05
CA ALA A 93 -5.74 21.90 -7.87
C ALA A 93 -7.22 21.55 -7.95
N ARG A 94 -7.57 20.28 -7.90
CA ARG A 94 -8.95 19.81 -7.93
C ARG A 94 -9.60 19.73 -6.54
N GLY A 95 -8.86 20.09 -5.48
CA GLY A 95 -9.38 20.05 -4.12
C GLY A 95 -9.57 18.64 -3.56
N VAL A 96 -8.86 17.65 -4.09
CA VAL A 96 -8.91 16.29 -3.59
C VAL A 96 -8.31 16.24 -2.19
N ARG A 97 -9.03 15.63 -1.24
CA ARG A 97 -8.55 15.52 0.13
C ARG A 97 -7.41 14.49 0.22
N LEU A 98 -6.26 14.94 0.70
CA LEU A 98 -5.06 14.12 0.84
C LEU A 98 -4.79 13.85 2.32
N VAL A 99 -4.12 12.73 2.62
CA VAL A 99 -3.67 12.41 3.97
C VAL A 99 -2.50 13.33 4.34
N SER A 100 -1.59 13.57 3.38
CA SER A 100 -0.49 14.52 3.50
C SER A 100 -0.34 15.25 2.18
N GLU A 101 -0.06 16.55 2.23
CA GLU A 101 0.11 17.38 1.03
C GLU A 101 1.53 17.32 0.47
N GLU A 102 2.41 16.52 1.07
CA GLU A 102 3.80 16.39 0.67
C GLU A 102 4.12 14.98 0.18
N LEU A 103 5.03 14.89 -0.79
CA LEU A 103 5.55 13.59 -1.21
C LEU A 103 6.34 12.95 -0.08
N GLN A 104 6.15 11.65 0.07
CA GLN A 104 6.90 10.83 1.02
C GLN A 104 7.95 10.04 0.24
N VAL A 105 9.06 9.72 0.90
CA VAL A 105 10.12 8.89 0.31
C VAL A 105 10.21 7.61 1.12
N GLY A 106 10.02 6.48 0.45
CA GLY A 106 10.13 5.16 1.06
C GLY A 106 11.44 4.46 0.72
N ALA A 107 11.48 3.18 1.01
CA ALA A 107 12.64 2.33 0.77
C ALA A 107 13.06 2.38 -0.71
N GLY A 108 14.37 2.47 -0.96
CA GLY A 108 14.89 2.51 -2.33
C GLY A 108 14.62 3.80 -3.09
N GLY A 109 14.19 4.86 -2.41
CA GLY A 109 13.88 6.14 -3.05
C GLY A 109 12.52 6.20 -3.72
N HIS A 110 11.69 5.20 -3.52
CA HIS A 110 10.31 5.15 -4.00
C HIS A 110 9.51 6.32 -3.43
N LEU A 111 8.78 7.00 -4.30
CA LEU A 111 8.00 8.19 -3.94
C LEU A 111 6.52 7.82 -3.81
N TYR A 112 5.83 8.40 -2.83
CA TYR A 112 4.41 8.12 -2.65
C TYR A 112 3.69 9.24 -1.89
N PHE A 113 2.35 9.25 -2.00
CA PHE A 113 1.47 10.00 -1.13
C PHE A 113 0.13 9.27 -1.03
N PHE A 114 -0.66 9.60 -0.01
CA PHE A 114 -1.96 8.95 0.21
C PHE A 114 -3.11 9.92 -0.03
N VAL A 115 -4.13 9.44 -0.74
CA VAL A 115 -5.41 10.12 -0.90
C VAL A 115 -6.33 9.65 0.22
N HIS A 116 -6.97 10.61 0.90
CA HIS A 116 -7.87 10.28 2.01
C HIS A 116 -9.05 9.43 1.53
N PRO A 117 -9.47 8.41 2.29
CA PRO A 117 -10.57 7.53 1.87
C PRO A 117 -11.86 8.26 1.49
N SER A 118 -12.17 9.39 2.13
CA SER A 118 -13.36 10.17 1.81
C SER A 118 -13.38 10.68 0.37
N ALA A 119 -12.22 10.83 -0.26
CA ALA A 119 -12.12 11.29 -1.65
C ALA A 119 -12.09 10.12 -2.64
N ALA A 120 -11.97 8.89 -2.17
CA ALA A 120 -11.74 7.71 -3.00
C ALA A 120 -12.72 6.57 -2.71
N GLY A 121 -13.97 6.92 -2.39
CA GLY A 121 -15.03 5.92 -2.20
C GLY A 121 -14.88 5.07 -0.95
N GLY A 122 -14.18 5.57 0.07
CA GLY A 122 -14.00 4.85 1.33
C GLY A 122 -12.76 3.97 1.39
N VAL A 123 -11.92 3.99 0.36
CA VAL A 123 -10.70 3.18 0.30
C VAL A 123 -9.48 4.11 0.38
N LEU A 124 -8.51 3.77 1.22
CA LEU A 124 -7.24 4.48 1.26
C LEU A 124 -6.50 4.17 -0.05
N VAL A 125 -6.11 5.21 -0.78
CA VAL A 125 -5.39 5.05 -2.05
C VAL A 125 -3.99 5.63 -1.91
N GLU A 126 -3.00 4.81 -2.22
CA GLU A 126 -1.60 5.22 -2.31
C GLU A 126 -1.29 5.53 -3.77
N ILE A 127 -0.68 6.69 -4.03
CA ILE A 127 -0.14 7.00 -5.35
C ILE A 127 1.36 6.84 -5.24
N CYS A 128 1.97 6.11 -6.15
CA CYS A 128 3.39 5.80 -6.06
C CYS A 128 4.10 5.89 -7.41
N GLN A 129 5.41 6.06 -7.32
CA GLN A 129 6.31 6.10 -8.47
C GLN A 129 7.63 5.51 -8.02
N ASP A 130 8.24 4.71 -8.89
CA ASP A 130 9.54 4.13 -8.61
C ASP A 130 10.60 5.23 -8.45
N ALA A 131 11.69 4.92 -7.77
CA ALA A 131 12.81 5.84 -7.65
C ALA A 131 13.26 6.28 -9.04
N ILE A 132 13.55 7.59 -9.18
CA ILE A 132 14.11 8.13 -10.42
C ILE A 132 15.53 7.56 -10.54
N ALA A 133 15.82 6.89 -11.65
CA ALA A 133 17.15 6.35 -11.89
C ALA A 133 18.14 7.50 -12.03
N ASP A 134 19.27 7.41 -11.32
CA ASP A 134 20.37 8.34 -11.51
C ASP A 134 21.00 8.10 -12.87
N VAL A 135 21.06 9.14 -13.65
CA VAL A 135 21.63 9.09 -15.00
C VAL A 135 23.10 9.46 -14.96
#